data_aa11ee3856f2c8d5cfe856966116f9bf
#
_entry.id   aa11ee3856f2c8d5cfe856966116f9bf
#
_cell.length_a   1.000
_cell.length_b   1.000
_cell.length_c   1.000
_cell.angle_alpha   90.00
_cell.angle_beta   90.00
_cell.angle_gamma   90.00
#
_symmetry.space_group_name_H-M   'P 1'
#
loop_
_entity.id
_entity.type
_entity.pdbx_description
1 polymer ?
#
loop_
_entity_poly.entity_id
_entity_poly.type
_entity_poly.pdbx_seq_one_letter_code
_entity_poly.pdbx_strand_id
1 'polypeptide(L)'
;MKRAYTDEHAEAGVKAPLPEIETWPNQFPDYEIEIVTPEFTSVCPKTGLPDFGEIVLRYVPDKLCLELKSYKMYLLSYRNVGIFQENAVNRILRDVVKAANPVTATVTGDFAPRGGLGTIVSATWSRKSGKR
;
A
#
# COMPACT_ATOMS: atom_id res chain seq x y z
N MET A 1 15.73 -28.58 6.40
CA MET A 1 15.33 -27.62 7.46
C MET A 1 13.85 -27.29 7.36
N LYS A 2 13.20 -27.24 8.48
CA LYS A 2 11.78 -26.94 8.54
C LYS A 2 11.56 -25.43 8.62
N ARG A 3 10.75 -24.87 7.72
CA ARG A 3 10.47 -23.43 7.74
C ARG A 3 9.51 -23.08 8.88
N ALA A 4 9.83 -22.00 9.60
CA ALA A 4 8.93 -21.44 10.62
C ALA A 4 7.76 -20.69 9.99
N TYR A 5 7.91 -20.21 8.74
CA TYR A 5 6.88 -19.47 8.01
C TYR A 5 6.42 -20.29 6.82
N THR A 6 5.11 -20.36 6.62
CA THR A 6 4.48 -21.16 5.56
C THR A 6 4.03 -20.28 4.41
N ASP A 7 3.54 -20.92 3.35
CA ASP A 7 2.92 -20.20 2.24
C ASP A 7 1.69 -19.41 2.69
N GLU A 8 0.96 -19.93 3.70
CA GLU A 8 -0.18 -19.22 4.26
C GLU A 8 0.24 -17.89 4.89
N HIS A 9 1.36 -17.88 5.60
CA HIS A 9 1.90 -16.63 6.14
C HIS A 9 2.29 -15.68 5.02
N ALA A 10 2.96 -16.20 3.99
CA ALA A 10 3.43 -15.38 2.87
C ALA A 10 2.29 -14.75 2.07
N GLU A 11 1.14 -15.41 2.03
CA GLU A 11 -0.03 -14.93 1.28
C GLU A 11 -1.02 -14.15 2.12
N ALA A 12 -0.83 -14.13 3.44
CA ALA A 12 -1.79 -13.52 4.36
C ALA A 12 -2.07 -12.05 3.99
N GLY A 13 -3.33 -11.70 3.95
CA GLY A 13 -3.78 -10.33 3.73
C GLY A 13 -3.76 -9.85 2.28
N VAL A 14 -3.09 -10.57 1.39
CA VAL A 14 -2.95 -10.14 -0.01
C VAL A 14 -4.31 -10.01 -0.71
N LYS A 15 -5.27 -10.83 -0.33
CA LYS A 15 -6.62 -10.83 -0.89
C LYS A 15 -7.70 -10.50 0.14
N ALA A 16 -7.34 -9.99 1.30
CA ALA A 16 -8.31 -9.61 2.33
C ALA A 16 -9.27 -8.55 1.77
N PRO A 17 -10.58 -8.64 2.09
CA PRO A 17 -11.51 -7.60 1.63
C PRO A 17 -11.19 -6.27 2.31
N LEU A 18 -11.11 -5.21 1.50
CA LEU A 18 -10.85 -3.85 1.97
C LEU A 18 -11.82 -2.90 1.30
N PRO A 19 -12.10 -1.75 1.92
CA PRO A 19 -12.96 -0.74 1.31
C PRO A 19 -12.43 -0.31 -0.06
N GLU A 20 -13.34 0.05 -0.95
CA GLU A 20 -13.01 0.53 -2.28
C GLU A 20 -12.44 1.94 -2.20
N ILE A 21 -11.40 2.21 -2.99
CA ILE A 21 -10.84 3.54 -3.15
C ILE A 21 -11.61 4.23 -4.26
N GLU A 22 -12.26 5.35 -3.92
CA GLU A 22 -13.03 6.14 -4.88
C GLU A 22 -12.13 7.15 -5.59
N THR A 23 -12.61 7.66 -6.72
CA THR A 23 -11.86 8.59 -7.56
C THR A 23 -12.77 9.72 -8.05
N TRP A 24 -12.15 10.79 -8.56
CA TRP A 24 -12.87 11.89 -9.20
C TRP A 24 -12.09 12.36 -10.44
N PRO A 25 -12.77 12.98 -11.42
CA PRO A 25 -12.14 13.33 -12.71
C PRO A 25 -11.04 14.38 -12.55
N ASN A 26 -9.83 14.04 -13.02
CA ASN A 26 -8.70 14.96 -13.04
C ASN A 26 -8.87 15.98 -14.15
N GLN A 27 -8.48 17.23 -13.87
CA GLN A 27 -8.65 18.35 -14.80
C GLN A 27 -7.35 18.82 -15.47
N PHE A 28 -6.18 18.41 -14.98
CA PHE A 28 -4.90 18.91 -15.49
C PHE A 28 -3.89 17.78 -15.71
N PRO A 29 -3.04 17.90 -16.75
CA PRO A 29 -1.97 16.93 -16.96
C PRO A 29 -0.69 17.32 -16.23
N ASP A 30 0.27 16.40 -16.18
CA ASP A 30 1.68 16.68 -15.91
C ASP A 30 1.98 17.26 -14.53
N TYR A 31 1.42 16.66 -13.50
CA TYR A 31 1.76 17.01 -12.11
C TYR A 31 1.76 15.76 -11.24
N GLU A 32 2.40 15.84 -10.10
CA GLU A 32 2.51 14.73 -9.16
C GLU A 32 1.76 15.05 -7.86
N ILE A 33 1.09 14.05 -7.33
CA ILE A 33 0.44 14.12 -6.02
C ILE A 33 1.22 13.25 -5.05
N GLU A 34 1.55 13.80 -3.88
CA GLU A 34 2.15 13.03 -2.81
C GLU A 34 1.21 13.02 -1.61
N ILE A 35 0.91 11.84 -1.10
CA ILE A 35 0.05 11.68 0.07
C ILE A 35 0.84 10.95 1.15
N VAL A 36 1.01 11.60 2.29
CA VAL A 36 1.77 11.07 3.42
C VAL A 36 0.80 10.62 4.50
N THR A 37 0.91 9.36 4.91
CA THR A 37 0.11 8.80 6.00
C THR A 37 1.06 8.38 7.11
N PRO A 38 1.23 9.22 8.15
CA PRO A 38 2.25 8.96 9.17
C PRO A 38 1.88 7.87 10.19
N GLU A 39 0.62 7.49 10.24
CA GLU A 39 0.13 6.54 11.25
C GLU A 39 -0.52 5.32 10.60
N PHE A 40 0.28 4.55 9.86
CA PHE A 40 -0.21 3.32 9.25
C PHE A 40 0.04 2.15 10.21
N THR A 41 -0.95 1.26 10.32
CA THR A 41 -0.86 0.07 11.16
C THR A 41 -1.39 -1.14 10.42
N SER A 42 -0.67 -2.25 10.55
CA SER A 42 -1.13 -3.57 10.11
C SER A 42 -0.74 -4.59 11.17
N VAL A 43 -1.06 -5.86 10.95
CA VAL A 43 -0.79 -6.91 11.92
C VAL A 43 0.16 -7.93 11.31
N CYS A 44 1.18 -8.33 12.06
CA CYS A 44 2.08 -9.39 11.62
C CYS A 44 1.32 -10.72 11.61
N PRO A 45 1.24 -11.41 10.46
CA PRO A 45 0.45 -12.65 10.40
C PRO A 45 1.03 -13.80 11.20
N LYS A 46 2.30 -13.71 11.59
CA LYS A 46 2.94 -14.77 12.40
C LYS A 46 2.73 -14.53 13.88
N THR A 47 2.96 -13.30 14.36
CA THR A 47 2.96 -13.00 15.79
C THR A 47 1.65 -12.42 16.30
N GLY A 48 0.82 -11.87 15.41
CA GLY A 48 -0.39 -11.13 15.79
C GLY A 48 -0.11 -9.75 16.39
N LEU A 49 1.15 -9.32 16.39
CA LEU A 49 1.53 -8.01 16.93
C LEU A 49 1.36 -6.93 15.86
N PRO A 50 1.04 -5.70 16.27
CA PRO A 50 0.87 -4.62 15.29
C PRO A 50 2.21 -4.14 14.75
N ASP A 51 2.20 -3.79 13.45
CA ASP A 51 3.27 -3.08 12.79
C ASP A 51 2.84 -1.64 12.61
N PHE A 52 3.76 -0.70 12.82
CA PHE A 52 3.52 0.73 12.69
C PHE A 52 4.46 1.31 11.66
N GLY A 53 3.97 2.27 10.88
CA GLY A 53 4.82 2.89 9.89
C GLY A 53 4.19 4.10 9.24
N GLU A 54 4.95 4.66 8.30
CA GLU A 54 4.50 5.76 7.46
C GLU A 54 4.37 5.25 6.03
N ILE A 55 3.25 5.58 5.39
CA ILE A 55 3.04 5.26 3.97
C ILE A 55 3.08 6.55 3.18
N VAL A 56 3.94 6.60 2.17
CA VAL A 56 3.99 7.71 1.23
C VAL A 56 3.60 7.19 -0.14
N LEU A 57 2.53 7.74 -0.68
CA LEU A 57 2.09 7.48 -2.05
C LEU A 57 2.44 8.69 -2.90
N ARG A 58 3.11 8.44 -4.02
CA ARG A 58 3.39 9.47 -5.04
C ARG A 58 2.86 8.96 -6.36
N TYR A 59 2.02 9.75 -7.02
CA TYR A 59 1.49 9.33 -8.32
C TYR A 59 1.24 10.51 -9.23
N VAL A 60 1.35 10.25 -10.53
CA VAL A 60 1.00 11.20 -11.57
C VAL A 60 -0.37 10.79 -12.10
N PRO A 61 -1.44 11.55 -11.80
CA PRO A 61 -2.76 11.17 -12.26
C PRO A 61 -2.89 11.32 -13.78
N ASP A 62 -3.71 10.48 -14.38
CA ASP A 62 -4.12 10.64 -15.75
C ASP A 62 -5.56 11.19 -15.77
N LYS A 63 -6.54 10.34 -15.89
CA LYS A 63 -7.94 10.76 -15.98
C LYS A 63 -8.60 10.90 -14.62
N LEU A 64 -8.04 10.27 -13.59
CA LEU A 64 -8.67 10.19 -12.28
C LEU A 64 -7.69 10.55 -11.17
N CYS A 65 -8.20 11.27 -10.17
CA CYS A 65 -7.50 11.48 -8.91
C CYS A 65 -8.16 10.62 -7.83
N LEU A 66 -7.38 10.20 -6.84
CA LEU A 66 -7.93 9.47 -5.70
C LEU A 66 -8.77 10.42 -4.84
N GLU A 67 -9.90 9.93 -4.38
CA GLU A 67 -10.70 10.62 -3.40
C GLU A 67 -10.11 10.33 -2.01
N LEU A 68 -9.67 11.38 -1.30
CA LEU A 68 -8.81 11.23 -0.13
C LEU A 68 -9.51 10.57 1.06
N LYS A 69 -10.80 10.82 1.25
CA LYS A 69 -11.53 10.21 2.36
C LYS A 69 -11.61 8.69 2.21
N SER A 70 -11.91 8.21 1.01
CA SER A 70 -11.96 6.77 0.77
C SER A 70 -10.59 6.13 0.86
N TYR A 71 -9.54 6.82 0.40
CA TYR A 71 -8.17 6.35 0.54
C TYR A 71 -7.79 6.23 2.01
N LYS A 72 -8.16 7.24 2.82
CA LYS A 72 -7.93 7.21 4.26
C LYS A 72 -8.61 5.99 4.90
N MET A 73 -9.86 5.75 4.58
CA MET A 73 -10.61 4.62 5.14
C MET A 73 -10.01 3.29 4.68
N TYR A 74 -9.58 3.22 3.42
CA TYR A 74 -8.88 2.06 2.90
C TYR A 74 -7.63 1.74 3.73
N LEU A 75 -6.77 2.74 3.96
CA LEU A 75 -5.54 2.54 4.73
C LEU A 75 -5.82 2.19 6.20
N LEU A 76 -6.83 2.84 6.81
CA LEU A 76 -7.20 2.55 8.20
C LEU A 76 -7.65 1.10 8.38
N SER A 77 -8.23 0.51 7.36
CA SER A 77 -8.74 -0.86 7.44
C SER A 77 -7.62 -1.90 7.59
N TYR A 78 -6.38 -1.54 7.28
CA TYR A 78 -5.24 -2.45 7.45
C TYR A 78 -4.94 -2.76 8.93
N ARG A 79 -5.44 -1.95 9.86
CA ARG A 79 -5.16 -2.17 11.29
C ARG A 79 -5.65 -3.51 11.80
N ASN A 80 -6.60 -4.13 11.11
CA ASN A 80 -7.14 -5.44 11.47
C ASN A 80 -6.72 -6.53 10.48
N VAL A 81 -5.79 -6.23 9.59
CA VAL A 81 -5.38 -7.16 8.53
C VAL A 81 -4.01 -7.75 8.85
N GLY A 82 -3.95 -9.08 8.97
CA GLY A 82 -2.68 -9.79 9.08
C GLY A 82 -2.01 -9.82 7.71
N ILE A 83 -0.92 -9.09 7.57
CA ILE A 83 -0.20 -8.96 6.32
C ILE A 83 1.24 -8.53 6.60
N PHE A 84 2.20 -9.10 5.90
CA PHE A 84 3.59 -8.66 6.02
C PHE A 84 3.78 -7.28 5.39
N GLN A 85 4.74 -6.53 5.93
CA GLN A 85 5.03 -5.16 5.48
C GLN A 85 5.28 -5.08 3.97
N GLU A 86 6.05 -6.04 3.43
CA GLU A 86 6.34 -6.10 2.00
C GLU A 86 5.07 -6.26 1.17
N ASN A 87 4.18 -7.12 1.62
CA ASN A 87 2.90 -7.35 0.93
C ASN A 87 1.95 -6.17 1.07
N ALA A 88 1.95 -5.50 2.22
CA ALA A 88 1.10 -4.33 2.44
C ALA A 88 1.43 -3.23 1.45
N VAL A 89 2.72 -2.90 1.28
CA VAL A 89 3.15 -1.85 0.35
C VAL A 89 2.79 -2.21 -1.09
N ASN A 90 3.05 -3.45 -1.49
CA ASN A 90 2.73 -3.90 -2.85
C ASN A 90 1.22 -3.96 -3.11
N ARG A 91 0.45 -4.36 -2.12
CA ARG A 91 -1.00 -4.37 -2.26
C ARG A 91 -1.57 -2.96 -2.38
N ILE A 92 -1.07 -2.02 -1.58
CA ILE A 92 -1.49 -0.62 -1.69
C ILE A 92 -1.23 -0.10 -3.09
N LEU A 93 -0.04 -0.35 -3.63
CA LEU A 93 0.28 0.06 -5.00
C LEU A 93 -0.69 -0.54 -6.01
N ARG A 94 -0.93 -1.84 -5.92
CA ARG A 94 -1.85 -2.55 -6.82
C ARG A 94 -3.25 -1.96 -6.77
N ASP A 95 -3.75 -1.70 -5.56
CA ASP A 95 -5.12 -1.20 -5.39
C ASP A 95 -5.24 0.25 -5.88
N VAL A 96 -4.21 1.08 -5.67
CA VAL A 96 -4.18 2.45 -6.20
C VAL A 96 -4.16 2.44 -7.73
N VAL A 97 -3.33 1.61 -8.33
CA VAL A 97 -3.25 1.49 -9.80
C VAL A 97 -4.58 1.03 -10.36
N LYS A 98 -5.21 0.07 -9.74
CA LYS A 98 -6.52 -0.43 -10.17
C LYS A 98 -7.58 0.65 -10.09
N ALA A 99 -7.56 1.46 -9.05
CA ALA A 99 -8.57 2.51 -8.84
C ALA A 99 -8.40 3.69 -9.79
N ALA A 100 -7.19 4.21 -9.91
CA ALA A 100 -6.94 5.49 -10.60
C ALA A 100 -6.28 5.36 -11.97
N ASN A 101 -5.70 4.21 -12.30
CA ASN A 101 -4.97 3.99 -13.55
C ASN A 101 -4.02 5.15 -13.87
N PRO A 102 -3.08 5.45 -12.98
CA PRO A 102 -2.20 6.62 -13.12
C PRO A 102 -1.16 6.44 -14.23
N VAL A 103 -0.45 7.50 -14.55
CA VAL A 103 0.70 7.42 -15.46
C VAL A 103 1.85 6.68 -14.77
N THR A 104 2.14 7.06 -13.53
CA THR A 104 3.11 6.38 -12.65
C THR A 104 2.61 6.43 -11.22
N ALA A 105 3.08 5.49 -10.41
CA ALA A 105 2.79 5.49 -8.98
C ALA A 105 3.92 4.81 -8.23
N THR A 106 4.24 5.32 -7.04
CA THR A 106 5.21 4.71 -6.13
C THR A 106 4.61 4.74 -4.73
N VAL A 107 4.71 3.60 -4.04
CA VAL A 107 4.33 3.51 -2.62
C VAL A 107 5.57 3.14 -1.84
N THR A 108 5.86 3.92 -0.81
CA THR A 108 6.97 3.65 0.11
C THR A 108 6.41 3.50 1.52
N GLY A 109 6.75 2.40 2.16
CA GLY A 109 6.44 2.18 3.56
C GLY A 109 7.72 2.23 4.39
N ASP A 110 7.74 3.10 5.40
CA ASP A 110 8.84 3.23 6.34
C ASP A 110 8.31 2.75 7.69
N PHE A 111 8.72 1.55 8.09
CA PHE A 111 8.15 0.88 9.25
C PHE A 111 9.02 1.04 10.48
N ALA A 112 8.36 1.26 11.62
CA ALA A 112 9.03 1.37 12.90
C ALA A 112 9.83 0.08 13.21
N PRO A 113 11.04 0.23 13.78
CA PRO A 113 11.88 -0.94 14.06
C PRO A 113 11.22 -1.95 14.98
N ARG A 114 11.44 -3.22 14.67
CA ARG A 114 11.07 -4.34 15.52
C ARG A 114 12.30 -5.19 15.72
N GLY A 115 12.62 -5.49 16.98
CA GLY A 115 13.83 -6.23 17.29
C GLY A 115 15.10 -5.54 16.82
N GLY A 116 15.07 -4.22 16.74
CA GLY A 116 16.22 -3.43 16.28
C GLY A 116 16.32 -3.27 14.77
N LEU A 117 15.39 -3.83 13.99
CA LEU A 117 15.42 -3.74 12.53
C LEU A 117 14.34 -2.80 12.00
N GLY A 118 14.77 -1.72 11.37
CA GLY A 118 13.89 -0.83 10.62
C GLY A 118 13.82 -1.32 9.17
N THR A 119 12.63 -1.23 8.57
CA THR A 119 12.41 -1.72 7.22
C THR A 119 11.75 -0.64 6.37
N ILE A 120 12.31 -0.38 5.21
CA ILE A 120 11.71 0.51 4.22
C ILE A 120 11.44 -0.33 2.96
N VAL A 121 10.17 -0.33 2.54
CA VAL A 121 9.73 -1.07 1.35
C VAL A 121 9.24 -0.05 0.32
N SER A 122 9.70 -0.16 -0.91
CA SER A 122 9.29 0.75 -1.98
C SER A 122 8.90 -0.05 -3.21
N ALA A 123 7.73 0.26 -3.77
CA ALA A 123 7.24 -0.41 -4.96
C ALA A 123 6.75 0.63 -5.97
N THR A 124 7.10 0.43 -7.23
CA THR A 124 6.81 1.39 -8.30
C THR A 124 6.10 0.71 -9.46
N TRP A 125 5.16 1.44 -10.05
CA TRP A 125 4.46 1.03 -11.26
C TRP A 125 4.50 2.16 -12.29
N SER A 126 4.64 1.79 -13.56
CA SER A 126 4.63 2.73 -14.67
C SER A 126 3.96 2.08 -15.88
N ARG A 127 3.18 2.86 -16.61
CA ARG A 127 2.54 2.38 -17.84
C ARG A 127 3.54 1.90 -18.88
N LYS A 128 4.71 2.54 -18.93
CA LYS A 128 5.73 2.20 -19.93
C LYS A 128 6.33 0.82 -19.68
N SER A 129 6.52 0.46 -18.42
CA SER A 129 7.10 -0.81 -18.02
C SER A 129 6.05 -1.79 -17.50
N GLY A 130 4.89 -1.28 -17.12
CA GLY A 130 3.85 -2.06 -16.49
C GLY A 130 3.04 -2.85 -17.51
N LYS A 131 3.05 -4.15 -17.36
CA LYS A 131 2.19 -5.04 -18.14
C LYS A 131 1.09 -5.59 -17.27
N ARG A 132 0.52 -4.74 -16.52
CA ARG A 132 -0.44 -5.12 -15.51
C ARG A 132 -1.84 -4.83 -15.90
#